data_f136d9c9a90cab89160a4b35a8edb82e
#
_entry.id   f136d9c9a90cab89160a4b35a8edb82e
#
_cell.length_a   1.000
_cell.length_b   1.000
_cell.length_c   1.000
_cell.angle_alpha   90.00
_cell.angle_beta   90.00
_cell.angle_gamma   90.00
#
_symmetry.space_group_name_H-M   'P 1'
#
loop_
_entity.id
_entity.type
_entity.pdbx_description
1 polymer ?
#
loop_
_entity_poly.entity_id
_entity_poly.type
_entity_poly.pdbx_seq_one_letter_code
_entity_poly.pdbx_strand_id
1 'polypeptide(L)'
;LDRVHYDGIEAAFSDTSRHAFEKYIHHRVEKFPQDIFTWVKNDAQQWVVRPGKWYALWIEWRAKVIHDVMVALRKQVKQVRPKALFGTYTGAWYPTYYEVGVNFAHPSYHPERDFAWATPRYHTTGYMPLIDFYMAGNYYPTIEQPKNATDEGAQWYSVEGSCRQLRRLLCGHPFYGSVLIDQLAPQPEKISHAIQTNLSLSDGVMLFDISHLIAHPQWWNEVEKGLQGHVQHPSKQ
;
A
#
# COMPACT_ATOMS: atom_id res chain seq x y z
N LEU A 1 11.78 4.31 4.29
CA LEU A 1 10.65 4.92 5.03
C LEU A 1 9.59 3.87 5.33
N ASP A 2 8.97 3.96 6.48
CA ASP A 2 7.84 3.15 6.90
C ASP A 2 6.79 4.05 7.56
N ARG A 3 5.50 3.71 7.42
CA ARG A 3 4.37 4.40 8.05
C ARG A 3 4.29 5.92 7.77
N VAL A 4 4.60 6.34 6.54
CA VAL A 4 4.34 7.72 6.11
C VAL A 4 2.88 7.83 5.70
N HIS A 5 2.00 7.92 6.69
CA HIS A 5 0.55 7.94 6.50
C HIS A 5 -0.18 8.55 7.72
N TYR A 6 -1.46 8.86 7.56
CA TYR A 6 -2.35 9.20 8.67
C TYR A 6 -2.75 7.94 9.45
N ASP A 7 -3.18 8.10 10.70
CA ASP A 7 -3.59 6.96 11.55
C ASP A 7 -4.89 6.30 11.08
N GLY A 8 -5.79 7.04 10.44
CA GLY A 8 -7.07 6.54 9.97
C GLY A 8 -7.82 7.58 9.13
N ILE A 9 -9.03 7.23 8.72
CA ILE A 9 -9.88 8.12 7.92
C ILE A 9 -10.33 9.35 8.72
N GLU A 10 -10.45 9.23 10.05
CA GLU A 10 -10.79 10.28 11.00
C GLU A 10 -9.62 11.20 11.37
N ALA A 11 -8.44 10.93 10.88
CA ALA A 11 -7.29 11.81 11.12
C ALA A 11 -7.34 13.08 10.25
N ALA A 12 -6.64 14.14 10.71
CA ALA A 12 -6.51 15.43 10.05
C ALA A 12 -7.73 16.38 10.17
N PHE A 13 -8.59 16.21 11.16
CA PHE A 13 -9.76 17.09 11.37
C PHE A 13 -9.49 18.27 12.32
N SER A 14 -8.26 18.80 12.34
CA SER A 14 -7.94 20.06 13.05
C SER A 14 -8.36 21.29 12.22
N ASP A 15 -8.46 22.45 12.89
CA ASP A 15 -8.71 23.73 12.19
C ASP A 15 -7.61 24.05 11.17
N THR A 16 -6.36 23.74 11.47
CA THR A 16 -5.25 23.91 10.54
C THR A 16 -5.45 23.08 9.25
N SER A 17 -5.84 21.84 9.40
CA SER A 17 -6.13 20.94 8.26
C SER A 17 -7.36 21.42 7.48
N ARG A 18 -8.42 21.88 8.19
CA ARG A 18 -9.59 22.48 7.55
C ARG A 18 -9.21 23.66 6.67
N HIS A 19 -8.46 24.63 7.20
CA HIS A 19 -8.02 25.82 6.43
C HIS A 19 -7.13 25.44 5.24
N ALA A 20 -6.22 24.49 5.42
CA ALA A 20 -5.38 24.00 4.34
C ALA A 20 -6.19 23.32 3.22
N PHE A 21 -7.19 22.53 3.58
CA PHE A 21 -8.12 21.92 2.65
C PHE A 21 -8.98 22.94 1.92
N GLU A 22 -9.59 23.90 2.65
CA GLU A 22 -10.37 25.00 2.06
C GLU A 22 -9.55 25.80 1.03
N LYS A 23 -8.26 26.06 1.34
CA LYS A 23 -7.34 26.66 0.38
C LYS A 23 -7.11 25.78 -0.85
N TYR A 24 -6.99 24.48 -0.66
CA TYR A 24 -6.79 23.52 -1.76
C TYR A 24 -7.96 23.47 -2.73
N ILE A 25 -9.20 23.46 -2.20
CA ILE A 25 -10.43 23.42 -3.01
C ILE A 25 -10.93 24.78 -3.46
N HIS A 26 -10.27 25.89 -3.03
CA HIS A 26 -10.70 27.27 -3.26
C HIS A 26 -12.15 27.53 -2.81
N HIS A 27 -12.58 26.86 -1.75
CA HIS A 27 -13.94 26.94 -1.25
C HIS A 27 -13.99 26.75 0.26
N ARG A 28 -14.96 27.41 0.94
CA ARG A 28 -15.19 27.23 2.38
C ARG A 28 -16.05 25.99 2.63
N VAL A 29 -15.67 25.20 3.64
CA VAL A 29 -16.46 24.06 4.12
C VAL A 29 -17.40 24.55 5.22
N GLU A 30 -18.70 24.59 4.93
CA GLU A 30 -19.70 25.18 5.85
C GLU A 30 -19.90 24.30 7.08
N LYS A 31 -20.11 23.00 6.89
CA LYS A 31 -20.35 22.03 7.96
C LYS A 31 -19.17 21.07 8.05
N PHE A 32 -18.11 21.48 8.77
CA PHE A 32 -16.95 20.62 9.00
C PHE A 32 -17.09 19.90 10.35
N PRO A 33 -16.92 18.56 10.43
CA PRO A 33 -16.48 17.64 9.36
C PRO A 33 -17.61 17.01 8.51
N GLN A 34 -18.89 17.32 8.74
CA GLN A 34 -20.03 16.62 8.15
C GLN A 34 -20.09 16.71 6.61
N ASP A 35 -19.62 17.81 6.03
CA ASP A 35 -19.49 17.97 4.59
C ASP A 35 -18.38 17.09 3.99
N ILE A 36 -17.47 16.53 4.84
CA ILE A 36 -16.47 15.54 4.44
C ILE A 36 -17.09 14.15 4.54
N PHE A 37 -17.46 13.71 5.75
CA PHE A 37 -18.22 12.48 5.95
C PHE A 37 -18.90 12.43 7.32
N THR A 38 -19.80 11.48 7.47
CA THR A 38 -20.42 11.12 8.74
C THR A 38 -20.39 9.61 8.94
N TRP A 39 -20.39 9.18 10.19
CA TRP A 39 -20.56 7.77 10.52
C TRP A 39 -22.06 7.43 10.56
N VAL A 40 -22.46 6.35 9.91
CA VAL A 40 -23.81 5.79 9.96
C VAL A 40 -23.74 4.28 10.18
N LYS A 41 -24.81 3.70 10.70
CA LYS A 41 -24.93 2.24 10.76
C LYS A 41 -25.56 1.71 9.47
N ASN A 42 -24.96 0.66 8.91
CA ASN A 42 -25.57 -0.10 7.81
C ASN A 42 -26.61 -1.09 8.33
N ASP A 43 -27.23 -1.85 7.44
CA ASP A 43 -28.27 -2.84 7.78
C ASP A 43 -27.74 -3.94 8.72
N ALA A 44 -26.46 -4.26 8.68
CA ALA A 44 -25.79 -5.18 9.59
C ALA A 44 -25.35 -4.52 10.93
N GLN A 45 -25.83 -3.31 11.25
CA GLN A 45 -25.48 -2.53 12.44
C GLN A 45 -23.99 -2.19 12.58
N GLN A 46 -23.21 -2.27 11.52
CA GLN A 46 -21.82 -1.88 11.48
C GLN A 46 -21.69 -0.39 11.13
N TRP A 47 -20.76 0.29 11.80
CA TRP A 47 -20.44 1.68 11.48
C TRP A 47 -19.71 1.75 10.14
N VAL A 48 -20.26 2.56 9.21
CA VAL A 48 -19.69 2.81 7.89
C VAL A 48 -19.63 4.30 7.60
N VAL A 49 -18.67 4.69 6.76
CA VAL A 49 -18.57 6.09 6.29
C VAL A 49 -19.68 6.38 5.30
N ARG A 50 -20.43 7.45 5.56
CA ARG A 50 -21.32 8.07 4.59
C ARG A 50 -20.64 9.32 4.04
N PRO A 51 -20.18 9.31 2.77
CA PRO A 51 -19.52 10.45 2.14
C PRO A 51 -20.38 11.70 2.15
N GLY A 52 -19.73 12.85 2.45
CA GLY A 52 -20.28 14.17 2.24
C GLY A 52 -19.89 14.74 0.87
N LYS A 53 -20.33 15.97 0.58
CA LYS A 53 -20.10 16.61 -0.74
C LYS A 53 -18.62 16.81 -1.10
N TRP A 54 -17.72 16.87 -0.11
CA TRP A 54 -16.30 17.11 -0.29
C TRP A 54 -15.43 15.86 -0.07
N TYR A 55 -16.03 14.69 0.14
CA TYR A 55 -15.33 13.48 0.54
C TYR A 55 -14.20 13.09 -0.44
N ALA A 56 -14.49 12.96 -1.73
CA ALA A 56 -13.50 12.55 -2.71
C ALA A 56 -12.34 13.56 -2.83
N LEU A 57 -12.63 14.86 -2.75
CA LEU A 57 -11.59 15.91 -2.75
C LEU A 57 -10.79 15.93 -1.44
N TRP A 58 -11.38 15.57 -0.30
CA TRP A 58 -10.66 15.39 0.95
C TRP A 58 -9.67 14.23 0.87
N ILE A 59 -10.10 13.10 0.30
CA ILE A 59 -9.23 11.93 0.04
C ILE A 59 -8.06 12.33 -0.88
N GLU A 60 -8.34 13.03 -1.99
CA GLU A 60 -7.32 13.55 -2.92
C GLU A 60 -6.33 14.49 -2.20
N TRP A 61 -6.83 15.43 -1.42
CA TRP A 61 -5.98 16.38 -0.69
C TRP A 61 -5.07 15.69 0.32
N ARG A 62 -5.57 14.73 1.08
CA ARG A 62 -4.75 13.96 2.04
C ARG A 62 -3.64 13.19 1.31
N ALA A 63 -3.95 12.55 0.20
CA ALA A 63 -2.95 11.87 -0.63
C ALA A 63 -1.91 12.85 -1.20
N LYS A 64 -2.34 14.07 -1.59
CA LYS A 64 -1.42 15.13 -2.01
C LYS A 64 -0.48 15.56 -0.88
N VAL A 65 -0.97 15.70 0.34
CA VAL A 65 -0.12 16.05 1.49
C VAL A 65 0.98 15.00 1.69
N ILE A 66 0.64 13.71 1.65
CA ILE A 66 1.63 12.63 1.76
C ILE A 66 2.60 12.66 0.57
N HIS A 67 2.12 12.85 -0.65
CA HIS A 67 2.96 13.00 -1.84
C HIS A 67 3.98 14.14 -1.65
N ASP A 68 3.54 15.31 -1.19
CA ASP A 68 4.41 16.48 -1.00
C ASP A 68 5.47 16.23 0.08
N VAL A 69 5.12 15.49 1.14
CA VAL A 69 6.07 15.02 2.15
C VAL A 69 7.12 14.09 1.53
N MET A 70 6.72 13.15 0.68
CA MET A 70 7.65 12.24 -0.02
C MET A 70 8.61 13.03 -0.94
N VAL A 71 8.11 14.03 -1.67
CA VAL A 71 8.94 14.93 -2.50
C VAL A 71 9.98 15.64 -1.64
N ALA A 72 9.55 16.24 -0.52
CA ALA A 72 10.43 16.98 0.37
C ALA A 72 11.51 16.09 1.00
N LEU A 73 11.13 14.92 1.50
CA LEU A 73 12.06 13.94 2.11
C LEU A 73 13.07 13.43 1.09
N ARG A 74 12.61 13.03 -0.12
CA ARG A 74 13.52 12.62 -1.19
C ARG A 74 14.54 13.71 -1.52
N LYS A 75 14.08 14.95 -1.67
CA LYS A 75 14.95 16.09 -1.95
C LYS A 75 16.03 16.22 -0.89
N GLN A 76 15.69 16.17 0.40
CA GLN A 76 16.66 16.28 1.50
C GLN A 76 17.66 15.11 1.51
N VAL A 77 17.20 13.88 1.34
CA VAL A 77 18.06 12.70 1.28
C VAL A 77 19.06 12.83 0.13
N LYS A 78 18.59 13.19 -1.07
CA LYS A 78 19.44 13.30 -2.26
C LYS A 78 20.42 14.50 -2.19
N GLN A 79 20.07 15.55 -1.48
CA GLN A 79 21.00 16.67 -1.22
C GLN A 79 22.17 16.24 -0.32
N VAL A 80 21.91 15.44 0.73
CA VAL A 80 22.93 15.00 1.69
C VAL A 80 23.71 13.79 1.17
N ARG A 81 23.05 12.86 0.50
CA ARG A 81 23.62 11.61 -0.03
C ARG A 81 23.02 11.30 -1.41
N PRO A 82 23.56 11.87 -2.51
CA PRO A 82 22.98 11.72 -3.85
C PRO A 82 22.82 10.27 -4.32
N LYS A 83 23.70 9.37 -3.88
CA LYS A 83 23.69 7.94 -4.23
C LYS A 83 22.84 7.07 -3.31
N ALA A 84 22.34 7.61 -2.19
CA ALA A 84 21.49 6.83 -1.29
C ALA A 84 20.17 6.44 -1.99
N LEU A 85 19.75 5.19 -1.85
CA LEU A 85 18.44 4.76 -2.31
C LEU A 85 17.37 5.34 -1.37
N PHE A 86 16.34 5.93 -1.96
CA PHE A 86 15.18 6.42 -1.24
C PHE A 86 14.06 5.39 -1.41
N GLY A 87 13.80 4.63 -0.36
CA GLY A 87 12.86 3.52 -0.39
C GLY A 87 11.70 3.71 0.58
N THR A 88 10.62 2.97 0.32
CA THR A 88 9.49 2.88 1.25
C THR A 88 8.94 1.47 1.32
N TYR A 89 8.34 1.16 2.46
CA TYR A 89 7.47 0.02 2.68
C TYR A 89 6.03 0.51 2.81
N THR A 90 5.09 -0.20 2.19
CA THR A 90 3.65 -0.06 2.44
C THR A 90 2.97 -1.43 2.39
N GLY A 91 1.79 -1.56 3.00
CA GLY A 91 0.96 -2.73 2.75
C GLY A 91 0.45 -2.77 1.30
N ALA A 92 0.21 -3.96 0.80
CA ALA A 92 -0.25 -4.20 -0.57
C ALA A 92 -1.79 -4.08 -0.74
N TRP A 93 -2.49 -3.47 0.19
CA TRP A 93 -3.94 -3.33 0.18
C TRP A 93 -4.38 -1.95 -0.31
N TYR A 94 -4.00 -1.61 -1.53
CA TYR A 94 -4.28 -0.34 -2.18
C TYR A 94 -5.75 0.12 -2.12
N PRO A 95 -6.76 -0.76 -2.28
CA PRO A 95 -8.16 -0.35 -2.29
C PRO A 95 -8.63 0.34 -1.00
N THR A 96 -7.93 0.14 0.12
CA THR A 96 -8.25 0.75 1.43
C THR A 96 -7.23 1.80 1.88
N TYR A 97 -6.09 1.94 1.21
CA TYR A 97 -5.01 2.85 1.63
C TYR A 97 -5.36 4.33 1.50
N TYR A 98 -6.39 4.67 0.73
CA TYR A 98 -6.91 6.04 0.68
C TYR A 98 -7.39 6.51 2.07
N GLU A 99 -7.83 5.60 2.94
CA GLU A 99 -8.27 5.91 4.30
C GLU A 99 -7.15 6.49 5.16
N VAL A 100 -5.91 6.16 4.87
CA VAL A 100 -4.71 6.69 5.53
C VAL A 100 -3.93 7.68 4.66
N GLY A 101 -4.53 8.16 3.55
CA GLY A 101 -3.96 9.19 2.68
C GLY A 101 -2.79 8.75 1.82
N VAL A 102 -2.63 7.44 1.59
CA VAL A 102 -1.51 6.91 0.82
C VAL A 102 -1.92 6.58 -0.61
N ASN A 103 -1.19 7.12 -1.58
CA ASN A 103 -1.25 6.73 -2.97
C ASN A 103 0.15 6.32 -3.47
N PHE A 104 0.49 5.06 -3.29
CA PHE A 104 1.77 4.52 -3.76
C PHE A 104 1.77 4.13 -5.25
N ALA A 105 0.65 4.29 -5.96
CA ALA A 105 0.58 3.94 -7.37
C ALA A 105 1.45 4.86 -8.25
N HIS A 106 1.76 4.40 -9.44
CA HIS A 106 2.36 5.23 -10.47
C HIS A 106 1.31 6.23 -11.02
N PRO A 107 1.65 7.51 -11.30
CA PRO A 107 0.70 8.48 -11.82
C PRO A 107 0.04 8.11 -13.16
N SER A 108 0.59 7.16 -13.91
CA SER A 108 -0.02 6.63 -15.13
C SER A 108 -1.16 5.62 -14.85
N TYR A 109 -1.30 5.14 -13.62
CA TYR A 109 -2.46 4.39 -13.21
C TYR A 109 -3.58 5.36 -12.79
N HIS A 110 -4.78 5.14 -13.28
CA HIS A 110 -5.94 6.00 -13.10
C HIS A 110 -6.96 5.36 -12.16
N PRO A 111 -6.84 5.59 -10.82
CA PRO A 111 -7.71 4.94 -9.83
C PRO A 111 -9.20 5.22 -9.99
N GLU A 112 -9.58 6.37 -10.57
CA GLU A 112 -10.98 6.74 -10.80
C GLU A 112 -11.73 5.80 -11.75
N ARG A 113 -11.01 4.96 -12.49
CA ARG A 113 -11.60 3.93 -13.35
C ARG A 113 -12.03 2.68 -12.60
N ASP A 114 -11.41 2.45 -11.44
CA ASP A 114 -11.60 1.25 -10.64
C ASP A 114 -12.28 1.55 -9.29
N PHE A 115 -12.18 2.80 -8.79
CA PHE A 115 -12.59 3.16 -7.44
C PHE A 115 -13.43 4.44 -7.42
N ALA A 116 -14.68 4.34 -6.96
CA ALA A 116 -15.63 5.44 -6.88
C ALA A 116 -15.22 6.56 -5.91
N TRP A 117 -14.33 6.29 -4.96
CA TRP A 117 -13.79 7.29 -4.03
C TRP A 117 -12.72 8.19 -4.66
N ALA A 118 -12.13 7.80 -5.79
CA ALA A 118 -11.07 8.56 -6.44
C ALA A 118 -11.63 9.64 -7.36
N THR A 119 -11.05 10.83 -7.28
CA THR A 119 -11.31 11.90 -8.26
C THR A 119 -10.52 11.67 -9.55
N PRO A 120 -10.89 12.32 -10.68
CA PRO A 120 -10.10 12.25 -11.92
C PRO A 120 -8.64 12.71 -11.77
N ARG A 121 -8.32 13.52 -10.75
CA ARG A 121 -6.96 14.00 -10.49
C ARG A 121 -6.22 13.20 -9.42
N TYR A 122 -6.86 12.25 -8.75
CA TYR A 122 -6.24 11.47 -7.68
C TYR A 122 -4.94 10.79 -8.13
N HIS A 123 -4.85 10.34 -9.39
CA HIS A 123 -3.65 9.72 -9.94
C HIS A 123 -2.40 10.60 -9.82
N THR A 124 -2.55 11.95 -9.84
CA THR A 124 -1.42 12.89 -9.76
C THR A 124 -0.74 12.90 -8.38
N THR A 125 -1.39 12.33 -7.38
CA THR A 125 -0.83 12.19 -6.02
C THR A 125 -0.01 10.92 -5.86
N GLY A 126 0.09 10.09 -6.88
CA GLY A 126 0.89 8.88 -6.90
C GLY A 126 2.38 9.19 -6.79
N TYR A 127 3.07 8.56 -5.83
CA TYR A 127 4.47 8.89 -5.54
C TYR A 127 5.48 7.83 -5.99
N MET A 128 5.05 6.78 -6.71
CA MET A 128 5.99 5.72 -7.14
C MET A 128 7.23 6.22 -7.88
N PRO A 129 7.18 7.22 -8.79
CA PRO A 129 8.38 7.73 -9.45
C PRO A 129 9.41 8.39 -8.52
N LEU A 130 9.03 8.67 -7.27
CA LEU A 130 9.94 9.21 -6.25
C LEU A 130 10.73 8.11 -5.53
N ILE A 131 10.40 6.85 -5.74
CA ILE A 131 10.90 5.71 -4.96
C ILE A 131 11.95 4.96 -5.78
N ASP A 132 13.15 4.78 -5.20
CA ASP A 132 14.23 4.00 -5.80
C ASP A 132 14.14 2.52 -5.39
N PHE A 133 13.49 2.21 -4.25
CA PHE A 133 13.35 0.88 -3.69
C PHE A 133 12.00 0.72 -2.98
N TYR A 134 11.11 -0.12 -3.50
CA TYR A 134 9.77 -0.31 -2.97
C TYR A 134 9.54 -1.72 -2.45
N MET A 135 9.11 -1.83 -1.20
CA MET A 135 8.70 -3.07 -0.55
C MET A 135 7.19 -3.04 -0.29
N ALA A 136 6.52 -4.10 -0.71
CA ALA A 136 5.07 -4.24 -0.58
C ALA A 136 4.71 -5.37 0.39
N GLY A 137 3.97 -5.06 1.44
CA GLY A 137 3.51 -6.03 2.44
C GLY A 137 2.39 -6.91 1.92
N ASN A 138 2.72 -8.05 1.32
CA ASN A 138 1.76 -9.08 0.90
C ASN A 138 1.39 -9.99 2.09
N TYR A 139 0.88 -9.37 3.15
CA TYR A 139 0.59 -10.02 4.43
C TYR A 139 -0.80 -10.64 4.43
N TYR A 140 -0.92 -11.77 3.75
CA TYR A 140 -2.16 -12.52 3.62
C TYR A 140 -1.98 -13.97 4.05
N PRO A 141 -2.94 -14.55 4.77
CA PRO A 141 -2.91 -15.97 5.14
C PRO A 141 -3.21 -16.88 3.94
N THR A 142 -3.80 -16.31 2.88
CA THR A 142 -4.11 -16.98 1.61
C THR A 142 -3.01 -16.66 0.59
N ILE A 143 -2.45 -17.70 -0.03
CA ILE A 143 -1.36 -17.53 -1.00
C ILE A 143 -1.91 -17.36 -2.41
N GLU A 144 -2.71 -18.30 -2.89
CA GLU A 144 -3.27 -18.31 -4.24
C GLU A 144 -4.49 -17.40 -4.35
N GLN A 145 -4.63 -16.76 -5.50
CA GLN A 145 -5.82 -15.99 -5.82
C GLN A 145 -7.02 -16.94 -6.02
N PRO A 146 -8.17 -16.69 -5.35
CA PRO A 146 -9.36 -17.51 -5.55
C PRO A 146 -9.85 -17.45 -7.01
N LYS A 147 -9.97 -18.61 -7.67
CA LYS A 147 -10.32 -18.71 -9.10
C LYS A 147 -11.74 -18.19 -9.44
N ASN A 148 -12.65 -18.22 -8.49
CA ASN A 148 -14.06 -17.85 -8.66
C ASN A 148 -14.47 -16.65 -7.79
N ALA A 149 -13.53 -15.78 -7.42
CA ALA A 149 -13.85 -14.59 -6.65
C ALA A 149 -14.69 -13.64 -7.50
N THR A 150 -16.00 -13.56 -7.21
CA THR A 150 -16.94 -12.59 -7.80
C THR A 150 -16.84 -11.25 -7.11
N ASP A 151 -16.27 -11.20 -5.91
CA ASP A 151 -16.02 -10.00 -5.13
C ASP A 151 -14.63 -9.44 -5.48
N GLU A 152 -14.58 -8.16 -5.89
CA GLU A 152 -13.33 -7.45 -6.15
C GLU A 152 -12.37 -7.50 -4.94
N GLY A 153 -12.91 -7.47 -3.71
CA GLY A 153 -12.14 -7.61 -2.48
C GLY A 153 -11.41 -8.94 -2.40
N ALA A 154 -12.04 -10.03 -2.77
CA ALA A 154 -11.44 -11.36 -2.74
C ALA A 154 -10.35 -11.56 -3.79
N GLN A 155 -10.34 -10.79 -4.88
CA GLN A 155 -9.34 -10.92 -5.96
C GLN A 155 -7.94 -10.50 -5.52
N TRP A 156 -7.82 -9.43 -4.74
CA TRP A 156 -6.53 -8.92 -4.28
C TRP A 156 -6.12 -9.41 -2.88
N TYR A 157 -7.04 -10.03 -2.14
CA TYR A 157 -6.80 -10.47 -0.76
C TYR A 157 -6.08 -11.82 -0.69
N SER A 158 -4.94 -11.89 -1.37
CA SER A 158 -4.01 -13.03 -1.35
C SER A 158 -2.62 -12.56 -1.78
N VAL A 159 -1.59 -13.35 -1.51
CA VAL A 159 -0.22 -13.05 -1.94
C VAL A 159 -0.16 -12.91 -3.47
N GLU A 160 -0.73 -13.87 -4.20
CA GLU A 160 -0.77 -13.85 -5.67
C GLU A 160 -1.58 -12.66 -6.20
N GLY A 161 -2.80 -12.48 -5.69
CA GLY A 161 -3.71 -11.41 -6.14
C GLY A 161 -3.14 -10.02 -5.90
N SER A 162 -2.53 -9.80 -4.74
CA SER A 162 -1.89 -8.52 -4.43
C SER A 162 -0.66 -8.24 -5.30
N CYS A 163 0.18 -9.24 -5.59
CA CYS A 163 1.30 -9.07 -6.52
C CYS A 163 0.82 -8.71 -7.94
N ARG A 164 -0.22 -9.37 -8.44
CA ARG A 164 -0.84 -9.04 -9.75
C ARG A 164 -1.40 -7.63 -9.77
N GLN A 165 -2.09 -7.23 -8.71
CA GLN A 165 -2.59 -5.86 -8.56
C GLN A 165 -1.44 -4.85 -8.55
N LEU A 166 -0.37 -5.10 -7.79
CA LEU A 166 0.81 -4.24 -7.73
C LEU A 166 1.45 -4.03 -9.10
N ARG A 167 1.64 -5.08 -9.91
CA ARG A 167 2.16 -4.93 -11.28
C ARG A 167 1.34 -3.93 -12.11
N ARG A 168 0.02 -3.92 -11.96
CA ARG A 168 -0.88 -2.97 -12.63
C ARG A 168 -0.73 -1.56 -12.07
N LEU A 169 -0.74 -1.42 -10.74
CA LEU A 169 -0.66 -0.12 -10.05
C LEU A 169 0.68 0.59 -10.31
N LEU A 170 1.77 -0.16 -10.36
CA LEU A 170 3.12 0.38 -10.44
C LEU A 170 3.60 0.62 -11.88
N CYS A 171 2.82 0.22 -12.90
CA CYS A 171 3.10 0.46 -14.32
C CYS A 171 4.53 0.07 -14.74
N GLY A 172 5.00 -1.09 -14.27
CA GLY A 172 6.34 -1.61 -14.58
C GLY A 172 7.46 -1.17 -13.64
N HIS A 173 7.17 -0.33 -12.63
CA HIS A 173 8.15 -0.03 -11.60
C HIS A 173 8.44 -1.29 -10.77
N PRO A 174 9.73 -1.60 -10.48
CA PRO A 174 10.09 -2.79 -9.71
C PRO A 174 9.61 -2.69 -8.25
N PHE A 175 9.24 -3.85 -7.68
CA PHE A 175 8.88 -3.97 -6.27
C PHE A 175 9.30 -5.31 -5.68
N TYR A 176 9.50 -5.32 -4.38
CA TYR A 176 9.83 -6.52 -3.60
C TYR A 176 8.62 -6.89 -2.75
N GLY A 177 8.06 -8.07 -2.97
CA GLY A 177 6.95 -8.57 -2.17
C GLY A 177 7.43 -9.02 -0.79
N SER A 178 6.62 -8.83 0.25
CA SER A 178 6.99 -9.21 1.62
C SER A 178 6.11 -10.33 2.15
N VAL A 179 6.71 -11.21 2.95
CA VAL A 179 6.01 -12.27 3.68
C VAL A 179 6.08 -11.97 5.18
N LEU A 180 4.92 -11.92 5.85
CA LEU A 180 4.85 -11.91 7.32
C LEU A 180 4.88 -13.36 7.81
N ILE A 181 6.02 -13.80 8.27
CA ILE A 181 6.28 -15.22 8.62
C ILE A 181 5.36 -15.69 9.74
N ASP A 182 5.18 -14.88 10.79
CA ASP A 182 4.36 -15.23 11.95
C ASP A 182 2.88 -15.44 11.58
N GLN A 183 2.37 -14.73 10.59
CA GLN A 183 1.00 -14.93 10.10
C GLN A 183 0.76 -16.34 9.53
N LEU A 184 1.82 -16.99 9.05
CA LEU A 184 1.79 -18.33 8.48
C LEU A 184 2.13 -19.43 9.50
N ALA A 185 2.41 -19.05 10.75
CA ALA A 185 2.75 -19.98 11.84
C ALA A 185 1.83 -21.21 12.00
N PRO A 186 0.49 -21.08 11.82
CA PRO A 186 -0.41 -22.25 11.90
C PRO A 186 -0.20 -23.29 10.80
N GLN A 187 0.43 -22.90 9.67
CA GLN A 187 0.71 -23.74 8.50
C GLN A 187 2.08 -23.35 7.91
N PRO A 188 3.20 -23.75 8.58
CA PRO A 188 4.54 -23.27 8.23
C PRO A 188 4.96 -23.62 6.80
N GLU A 189 4.42 -24.68 6.21
CA GLU A 189 4.64 -25.07 4.81
C GLU A 189 4.19 -23.98 3.81
N LYS A 190 3.30 -23.10 4.23
CA LYS A 190 2.90 -21.92 3.43
C LYS A 190 4.01 -20.88 3.29
N ILE A 191 5.01 -20.88 4.16
CA ILE A 191 6.14 -19.93 4.09
C ILE A 191 6.88 -20.12 2.77
N SER A 192 7.25 -21.38 2.42
CA SER A 192 7.93 -21.67 1.16
C SER A 192 7.08 -21.30 -0.05
N HIS A 193 5.78 -21.58 -0.01
CA HIS A 193 4.85 -21.24 -1.10
C HIS A 193 4.68 -19.71 -1.25
N ALA A 194 4.55 -18.98 -0.15
CA ALA A 194 4.46 -17.52 -0.19
C ALA A 194 5.73 -16.86 -0.77
N ILE A 195 6.91 -17.38 -0.41
CA ILE A 195 8.19 -16.95 -0.95
C ILE A 195 8.24 -17.18 -2.47
N GLN A 196 7.93 -18.39 -2.93
CA GLN A 196 7.92 -18.74 -4.35
C GLN A 196 6.94 -17.88 -5.15
N THR A 197 5.74 -17.67 -4.62
CA THR A 197 4.72 -16.81 -5.25
C THR A 197 5.22 -15.37 -5.39
N ASN A 198 5.79 -14.79 -4.33
CA ASN A 198 6.39 -13.46 -4.41
C ASN A 198 7.52 -13.41 -5.45
N LEU A 199 8.47 -14.35 -5.42
CA LEU A 199 9.59 -14.40 -6.36
C LEU A 199 9.16 -14.56 -7.81
N SER A 200 8.06 -15.26 -8.08
CA SER A 200 7.52 -15.44 -9.43
C SER A 200 6.80 -14.19 -9.98
N LEU A 201 6.29 -13.31 -9.10
CA LEU A 201 5.43 -12.20 -9.48
C LEU A 201 5.99 -10.81 -9.15
N SER A 202 7.11 -10.73 -8.40
CA SER A 202 7.79 -9.50 -8.05
C SER A 202 9.27 -9.55 -8.43
N ASP A 203 10.05 -8.55 -8.06
CA ASP A 203 11.47 -8.44 -8.40
C ASP A 203 12.37 -8.96 -7.26
N GLY A 204 11.76 -9.55 -6.22
CA GLY A 204 12.41 -10.16 -5.08
C GLY A 204 11.47 -10.30 -3.90
N VAL A 205 12.00 -10.81 -2.78
CA VAL A 205 11.20 -11.06 -1.58
C VAL A 205 11.88 -10.47 -0.33
N MET A 206 11.07 -9.90 0.57
CA MET A 206 11.45 -9.53 1.92
C MET A 206 10.74 -10.47 2.91
N LEU A 207 11.47 -10.95 3.90
CA LEU A 207 10.91 -11.76 4.98
C LEU A 207 10.81 -10.92 6.26
N PHE A 208 9.63 -10.74 6.78
CA PHE A 208 9.36 -10.03 8.01
C PHE A 208 8.90 -11.03 9.08
N ASP A 209 9.71 -11.30 10.11
CA ASP A 209 11.09 -10.82 10.25
C ASP A 209 11.98 -11.92 10.85
N ILE A 210 13.25 -11.60 11.05
CA ILE A 210 14.27 -12.54 11.55
C ILE A 210 13.97 -13.04 12.97
N SER A 211 13.26 -12.26 13.79
CA SER A 211 12.92 -12.65 15.17
C SER A 211 12.02 -13.89 15.19
N HIS A 212 11.11 -14.02 14.23
CA HIS A 212 10.24 -15.19 14.10
C HIS A 212 11.06 -16.46 13.73
N LEU A 213 12.07 -16.31 12.89
CA LEU A 213 12.96 -17.43 12.51
C LEU A 213 13.90 -17.82 13.64
N ILE A 214 14.32 -16.86 14.48
CA ILE A 214 15.11 -17.15 15.69
C ILE A 214 14.24 -17.90 16.71
N ALA A 215 13.00 -17.49 16.90
CA ALA A 215 12.04 -18.14 17.80
C ALA A 215 11.63 -19.54 17.34
N HIS A 216 11.60 -19.78 16.03
CA HIS A 216 11.17 -21.01 15.38
C HIS A 216 12.22 -21.51 14.37
N PRO A 217 13.39 -22.01 14.80
CA PRO A 217 14.49 -22.37 13.90
C PRO A 217 14.14 -23.40 12.80
N GLN A 218 13.13 -24.24 13.05
CA GLN A 218 12.65 -25.24 12.06
C GLN A 218 12.03 -24.58 10.82
N TRP A 219 11.59 -23.32 10.87
CA TRP A 219 11.03 -22.61 9.71
C TRP A 219 12.09 -22.18 8.68
N TRP A 220 13.38 -22.20 9.07
CA TRP A 220 14.47 -21.99 8.11
C TRP A 220 14.44 -22.99 6.96
N ASN A 221 14.00 -24.22 7.18
CA ASN A 221 13.85 -25.23 6.13
C ASN A 221 12.79 -24.80 5.09
N GLU A 222 11.72 -24.14 5.54
CA GLU A 222 10.69 -23.63 4.61
C GLU A 222 11.19 -22.40 3.85
N VAL A 223 11.97 -21.55 4.48
CA VAL A 223 12.63 -20.41 3.80
C VAL A 223 13.58 -20.94 2.71
N GLU A 224 14.42 -21.90 3.04
CA GLU A 224 15.35 -22.52 2.08
C GLU A 224 14.60 -23.14 0.89
N LYS A 225 13.56 -23.92 1.14
CA LYS A 225 12.71 -24.49 0.07
C LYS A 225 12.09 -23.38 -0.81
N GLY A 226 11.62 -22.29 -0.20
CA GLY A 226 11.02 -21.15 -0.91
C GLY A 226 12.02 -20.45 -1.85
N LEU A 227 13.30 -20.41 -1.47
CA LEU A 227 14.37 -19.76 -2.23
C LEU A 227 15.00 -20.67 -3.28
N GLN A 228 14.80 -22.00 -3.21
CA GLN A 228 15.36 -22.95 -4.18
C GLN A 228 14.86 -22.68 -5.60
N GLY A 229 15.77 -22.65 -6.55
CA GLY A 229 15.50 -22.41 -7.97
C GLY A 229 15.45 -20.92 -8.39
N HIS A 230 15.52 -19.98 -7.45
CA HIS A 230 15.52 -18.53 -7.72
C HIS A 230 16.87 -17.87 -7.45
N VAL A 231 17.88 -18.60 -6.96
CA VAL A 231 19.25 -18.09 -6.82
C VAL A 231 19.89 -18.04 -8.22
N GLN A 232 19.49 -17.06 -9.04
CA GLN A 232 20.30 -16.67 -10.17
C GLN A 232 21.51 -15.90 -9.61
N HIS A 233 22.69 -16.47 -9.77
CA HIS A 233 23.93 -15.73 -9.54
C HIS A 233 23.86 -14.43 -10.37
N PRO A 234 24.14 -13.25 -9.79
CA PRO A 234 24.24 -12.04 -10.59
C PRO A 234 25.30 -12.30 -11.66
N SER A 235 24.86 -12.29 -12.93
CA SER A 235 25.76 -12.30 -14.06
C SER A 235 26.69 -11.10 -13.88
N LYS A 236 27.98 -11.38 -13.70
CA LYS A 236 29.05 -10.36 -13.70
C LYS A 236 28.94 -9.62 -15.04
N GLN A 237 28.44 -8.41 -15.01
CA GLN A 237 28.65 -7.40 -16.06
C GLN A 237 29.58 -6.33 -15.52
#